data_9020d28151b3853064cb9748a9334621
#
_entry.id   9020d28151b3853064cb9748a9334621
#
_cell.length_a   1.000
_cell.length_b   1.000
_cell.length_c   1.000
_cell.angle_alpha   90.00
_cell.angle_beta   90.00
_cell.angle_gamma   90.00
#
_symmetry.space_group_name_H-M   'P 1'
#
loop_
_entity.id
_entity.type
_entity.pdbx_description
1 polymer ?
#
loop_
_entity_poly.entity_id
_entity_poly.type
_entity_poly.pdbx_seq_one_letter_code
_entity_poly.pdbx_strand_id
1 'polypeptide(L)'
;MKMIRVVAAVICDDIQTKHKIYATARGYGEYKGEWEFPGGKIEPGETPQQALKREIREELDTEIAVGDLIGTIEYDYPAFHLSMDCFWCEVVSGELVLKEAEAARWLTKEELDSVPWLPADQLLLAQIRPAL
;
A
#
# COMPACT_ATOMS: atom_id res chain seq x y z
N MET A 1 17.88 -3.48 -16.64
CA MET A 1 16.90 -2.60 -15.96
C MET A 1 17.06 -2.76 -14.46
N LYS A 2 17.04 -1.66 -13.75
CA LYS A 2 17.14 -1.69 -12.28
C LYS A 2 15.86 -2.29 -11.67
N MET A 3 16.03 -3.18 -10.71
CA MET A 3 14.92 -3.75 -9.95
C MET A 3 14.79 -3.04 -8.61
N ILE A 4 13.57 -2.62 -8.27
CA ILE A 4 13.27 -1.99 -6.98
C ILE A 4 12.28 -2.88 -6.25
N ARG A 5 12.65 -3.33 -5.04
CA ARG A 5 11.80 -4.14 -4.18
C ARG A 5 11.10 -3.26 -3.15
N VAL A 6 9.77 -3.32 -3.14
CA VAL A 6 8.95 -2.53 -2.22
C VAL A 6 7.93 -3.42 -1.52
N VAL A 7 7.33 -2.86 -0.49
CA VAL A 7 6.22 -3.47 0.25
C VAL A 7 5.05 -2.52 0.25
N ALA A 8 3.84 -3.05 0.29
CA ALA A 8 2.61 -2.26 0.35
C ALA A 8 1.65 -2.84 1.38
N ALA A 9 1.01 -1.95 2.14
CA ALA A 9 0.04 -2.31 3.15
C ALA A 9 -1.37 -2.07 2.63
N VAL A 10 -2.17 -3.13 2.54
CA VAL A 10 -3.60 -3.01 2.35
C VAL A 10 -4.22 -3.00 3.75
N ILE A 11 -4.32 -1.79 4.30
CA ILE A 11 -4.82 -1.57 5.66
C ILE A 11 -6.33 -1.67 5.64
N CYS A 12 -6.86 -2.62 6.41
CA CYS A 12 -8.29 -2.86 6.52
C CYS A 12 -8.86 -2.18 7.76
N ASP A 13 -10.12 -1.82 7.73
CA ASP A 13 -10.85 -1.38 8.92
C ASP A 13 -10.93 -2.51 9.95
N ASP A 14 -11.13 -3.74 9.47
CA ASP A 14 -11.10 -4.96 10.26
C ASP A 14 -10.53 -6.06 9.36
N ILE A 15 -9.44 -6.70 9.80
CA ILE A 15 -8.72 -7.67 8.97
C ILE A 15 -9.53 -8.96 8.71
N GLN A 16 -10.53 -9.23 9.51
CA GLN A 16 -11.38 -10.41 9.34
C GLN A 16 -12.55 -10.13 8.38
N THR A 17 -13.20 -8.99 8.52
CA THR A 17 -14.39 -8.65 7.72
C THR A 17 -14.05 -7.90 6.43
N LYS A 18 -13.00 -7.07 6.45
CA LYS A 18 -12.49 -6.35 5.28
C LYS A 18 -13.56 -5.55 4.52
N HIS A 19 -14.25 -4.66 5.22
CA HIS A 19 -15.29 -3.82 4.59
C HIS A 19 -14.68 -2.66 3.79
N LYS A 20 -13.54 -2.13 4.23
CA LYS A 20 -12.87 -0.98 3.62
C LYS A 20 -11.36 -1.16 3.67
N ILE A 21 -10.69 -0.56 2.69
CA ILE A 21 -9.23 -0.48 2.67
C ILE A 21 -8.79 0.97 2.55
N TYR A 22 -7.61 1.27 3.07
CA TYR A 22 -7.05 2.61 3.13
C TYR A 22 -6.11 2.86 1.97
N ALA A 23 -6.33 3.96 1.25
CA ALA A 23 -5.50 4.36 0.12
C ALA A 23 -5.05 5.80 0.26
N THR A 24 -3.89 6.15 -0.30
CA THR A 24 -3.32 7.49 -0.23
C THR A 24 -2.99 7.99 -1.63
N ALA A 25 -3.09 9.32 -1.81
CA ALA A 25 -2.71 9.97 -3.06
C ALA A 25 -1.30 10.57 -2.91
N ARG A 26 -0.45 10.36 -3.92
CA ARG A 26 0.90 10.93 -3.94
C ARG A 26 0.87 12.45 -3.91
N GLY A 27 1.66 13.05 -3.01
CA GLY A 27 1.74 14.50 -2.87
C GLY A 27 2.87 15.14 -3.67
N TYR A 28 3.73 14.35 -4.31
CA TYR A 28 4.90 14.86 -5.03
C TYR A 28 5.37 13.90 -6.12
N GLY A 29 6.29 14.38 -6.95
CA GLY A 29 6.95 13.55 -7.95
C GLY A 29 6.16 13.41 -9.25
N GLU A 30 6.63 12.51 -10.11
CA GLU A 30 6.08 12.27 -11.44
C GLU A 30 4.64 11.80 -11.43
N TYR A 31 4.27 11.01 -10.41
CA TYR A 31 2.93 10.42 -10.31
C TYR A 31 2.05 11.15 -9.29
N LYS A 32 2.31 12.44 -9.05
CA LYS A 32 1.52 13.24 -8.11
C LYS A 32 0.04 13.17 -8.47
N GLY A 33 -0.79 12.95 -7.44
CA GLY A 33 -2.25 12.86 -7.60
C GLY A 33 -2.75 11.46 -7.90
N GLU A 34 -1.89 10.52 -8.26
CA GLU A 34 -2.28 9.12 -8.41
C GLU A 34 -2.29 8.41 -7.06
N TRP A 35 -3.13 7.40 -6.94
CA TRP A 35 -3.40 6.72 -5.68
C TRP A 35 -2.63 5.40 -5.55
N GLU A 36 -2.29 5.04 -4.33
CA GLU A 36 -1.50 3.86 -4.02
C GLU A 36 -1.83 3.33 -2.63
N PHE A 37 -1.42 2.09 -2.38
CA PHE A 37 -1.40 1.55 -1.02
C PHE A 37 -0.11 2.02 -0.35
N PRO A 38 -0.17 2.49 0.90
CA PRO A 38 1.03 3.00 1.57
C PRO A 38 2.08 1.91 1.77
N GLY A 39 3.34 2.29 1.70
CA GLY A 39 4.47 1.39 1.83
C GLY A 39 5.74 2.05 1.36
N GLY A 40 6.74 1.27 0.99
CA GLY A 40 8.01 1.80 0.53
C GLY A 40 9.06 0.73 0.28
N LYS A 41 10.30 1.15 0.15
CA LYS A 41 11.41 0.26 -0.19
C LYS A 41 11.83 -0.62 0.99
N ILE A 42 12.20 -1.86 0.67
CA ILE A 42 12.82 -2.77 1.64
C ILE A 42 14.29 -2.38 1.76
N GLU A 43 14.77 -2.16 2.98
CA GLU A 43 16.17 -1.86 3.24
C GLU A 43 16.97 -3.13 3.47
N PRO A 44 18.32 -3.10 3.25
CA PRO A 44 19.16 -4.27 3.50
C PRO A 44 18.99 -4.80 4.93
N GLY A 45 18.83 -6.11 5.04
CA GLY A 45 18.68 -6.77 6.35
C GLY A 45 17.27 -6.79 6.91
N GLU A 46 16.31 -6.14 6.26
CA GLU A 46 14.92 -6.17 6.68
C GLU A 46 14.16 -7.32 6.02
N THR A 47 13.24 -7.94 6.76
CA THR A 47 12.19 -8.76 6.14
C THR A 47 11.15 -7.82 5.52
N PRO A 48 10.33 -8.28 4.56
CA PRO A 48 9.23 -7.47 4.03
C PRO A 48 8.31 -6.93 5.12
N GLN A 49 7.98 -7.75 6.13
CA GLN A 49 7.10 -7.34 7.22
C GLN A 49 7.73 -6.23 8.08
N GLN A 50 9.03 -6.34 8.36
CA GLN A 50 9.76 -5.32 9.12
C GLN A 50 9.80 -4.00 8.34
N ALA A 51 10.09 -4.06 7.05
CA ALA A 51 10.11 -2.90 6.18
C ALA A 51 8.75 -2.20 6.17
N LEU A 52 7.67 -2.98 6.07
CA LEU A 52 6.32 -2.43 6.02
C LEU A 52 5.94 -1.72 7.32
N LYS A 53 6.22 -2.32 8.46
CA LYS A 53 5.97 -1.68 9.76
C LYS A 53 6.73 -0.37 9.90
N ARG A 54 8.00 -0.34 9.47
CA ARG A 54 8.83 0.86 9.52
C ARG A 54 8.27 1.95 8.61
N GLU A 55 7.94 1.60 7.37
CA GLU A 55 7.42 2.56 6.39
C GLU A 55 6.10 3.19 6.85
N ILE A 56 5.18 2.39 7.39
CA ILE A 56 3.90 2.91 7.87
C ILE A 56 4.09 3.82 9.09
N ARG A 57 5.04 3.49 9.97
CA ARG A 57 5.37 4.37 11.10
C ARG A 57 5.94 5.70 10.59
N GLU A 58 6.82 5.66 9.59
CA GLU A 58 7.43 6.88 9.03
C GLU A 58 6.42 7.73 8.26
N GLU A 59 5.56 7.11 7.45
CA GLU A 59 4.63 7.82 6.57
C GLU A 59 3.34 8.26 7.27
N LEU A 60 2.82 7.44 8.19
CA LEU A 60 1.49 7.65 8.77
C LEU A 60 1.48 7.75 10.29
N ASP A 61 2.66 7.67 10.92
CA ASP A 61 2.80 7.74 12.38
C ASP A 61 1.90 6.72 13.10
N THR A 62 1.84 5.50 12.56
CA THR A 62 0.88 4.47 12.94
C THR A 62 1.57 3.11 13.10
N GLU A 63 1.16 2.37 14.14
CA GLU A 63 1.58 0.98 14.32
C GLU A 63 0.55 0.05 13.69
N ILE A 64 1.03 -0.86 12.84
CA ILE A 64 0.16 -1.85 12.19
C ILE A 64 0.56 -3.28 12.57
N ALA A 65 -0.43 -4.17 12.50
CA ALA A 65 -0.18 -5.61 12.47
C ALA A 65 -0.16 -6.02 10.99
N VAL A 66 0.88 -6.77 10.60
CA VAL A 66 1.02 -7.28 9.24
C VAL A 66 0.48 -8.70 9.22
N GLY A 67 -0.55 -8.93 8.41
CA GLY A 67 -1.19 -10.22 8.25
C GLY A 67 -0.64 -11.00 7.06
N ASP A 68 -1.50 -11.73 6.38
CA ASP A 68 -1.12 -12.63 5.29
C ASP A 68 -0.64 -11.87 4.05
N LEU A 69 0.32 -12.46 3.35
CA LEU A 69 0.74 -11.99 2.04
C LEU A 69 -0.43 -12.17 1.06
N ILE A 70 -0.82 -11.11 0.38
CA ILE A 70 -1.83 -11.16 -0.67
C ILE A 70 -1.20 -11.73 -1.93
N GLY A 71 -0.03 -11.20 -2.29
CA GLY A 71 0.71 -11.59 -3.47
C GLY A 71 1.84 -10.61 -3.76
N THR A 72 2.63 -10.93 -4.77
CA THR A 72 3.70 -10.06 -5.24
C THR A 72 3.35 -9.56 -6.62
N ILE A 73 3.34 -8.23 -6.79
CA ILE A 73 3.05 -7.59 -8.06
C ILE A 73 4.37 -7.24 -8.75
N GLU A 74 4.51 -7.67 -9.99
CA GLU A 74 5.64 -7.34 -10.84
C GLU A 74 5.18 -6.37 -11.92
N TYR A 75 5.89 -5.24 -12.07
CA TYR A 75 5.51 -4.25 -13.08
C TYR A 75 6.74 -3.51 -13.62
N ASP A 76 6.81 -3.37 -14.95
CA ASP A 76 7.87 -2.63 -15.60
C ASP A 76 7.44 -1.18 -15.84
N TYR A 77 7.99 -0.26 -15.02
CA TYR A 77 7.92 1.16 -15.30
C TYR A 77 9.03 1.52 -16.30
N PRO A 78 8.94 2.66 -17.00
CA PRO A 78 9.96 3.00 -18.02
C PRO A 78 11.39 2.97 -17.52
N ALA A 79 11.63 3.37 -16.25
CA ALA A 79 12.99 3.50 -15.71
C ALA A 79 13.43 2.31 -14.84
N PHE A 80 12.52 1.42 -14.43
CA PHE A 80 12.84 0.33 -13.51
C PHE A 80 11.78 -0.76 -13.50
N HIS A 81 12.18 -1.93 -13.01
CA HIS A 81 11.24 -3.02 -12.71
C HIS A 81 10.85 -2.95 -11.23
N LEU A 82 9.56 -2.92 -10.96
CA LEU A 82 9.01 -2.92 -9.60
C LEU A 82 8.61 -4.33 -9.19
N SER A 83 9.05 -4.76 -8.00
CA SER A 83 8.59 -5.99 -7.35
C SER A 83 7.97 -5.59 -6.01
N MET A 84 6.65 -5.76 -5.85
CA MET A 84 5.90 -5.25 -4.71
C MET A 84 5.22 -6.39 -3.96
N ASP A 85 5.68 -6.63 -2.72
CA ASP A 85 5.04 -7.59 -1.81
C ASP A 85 3.91 -6.88 -1.07
N CYS A 86 2.69 -7.38 -1.20
CA CYS A 86 1.48 -6.76 -0.67
C CYS A 86 0.87 -7.61 0.45
N PHE A 87 0.59 -6.98 1.58
CA PHE A 87 0.08 -7.66 2.78
C PHE A 87 -1.21 -7.05 3.28
N TRP A 88 -2.11 -7.91 3.79
CA TRP A 88 -3.24 -7.46 4.59
C TRP A 88 -2.72 -6.91 5.91
N CYS A 89 -3.20 -5.74 6.31
CA CYS A 89 -2.76 -5.07 7.54
C CYS A 89 -3.96 -4.50 8.31
N GLU A 90 -3.72 -4.21 9.58
CA GLU A 90 -4.72 -3.60 10.46
C GLU A 90 -4.00 -2.64 11.41
N VAL A 91 -4.64 -1.51 11.74
CA VAL A 91 -4.07 -0.57 12.70
C VAL A 91 -4.12 -1.16 14.11
N VAL A 92 -2.99 -1.14 14.81
CA VAL A 92 -2.89 -1.60 16.20
C VAL A 92 -2.99 -0.41 17.14
N SER A 93 -2.26 0.67 16.84
CA SER A 93 -2.28 1.88 17.66
C SER A 93 -1.90 3.10 16.84
N GLY A 94 -2.27 4.27 17.34
CA GLY A 94 -2.02 5.54 16.66
C GLY A 94 -3.14 5.90 15.70
N GLU A 95 -3.04 7.08 15.13
CA GLU A 95 -3.97 7.59 14.12
C GLU A 95 -3.24 7.67 12.79
N LEU A 96 -3.96 7.46 11.70
CA LEU A 96 -3.39 7.57 10.36
C LEU A 96 -3.16 9.05 10.03
N VAL A 97 -1.92 9.50 10.19
CA VAL A 97 -1.50 10.89 9.99
C VAL A 97 -0.78 11.01 8.66
N LEU A 98 -1.28 11.89 7.77
CA LEU A 98 -0.64 12.10 6.47
C LEU A 98 0.57 13.03 6.65
N LYS A 99 1.77 12.54 6.34
CA LYS A 99 3.01 13.31 6.40
C LYS A 99 3.47 13.75 5.02
N GLU A 100 3.32 12.91 4.00
CA GLU A 100 3.79 13.17 2.64
C GLU A 100 2.68 13.10 1.60
N ALA A 101 1.66 12.27 1.82
CA ALA A 101 0.54 12.14 0.89
C ALA A 101 -0.33 13.39 0.93
N GLU A 102 -0.92 13.75 -0.22
CA GLU A 102 -1.79 14.92 -0.29
C GLU A 102 -3.23 14.62 0.10
N ALA A 103 -3.64 13.34 0.08
CA ALA A 103 -4.99 12.93 0.43
C ALA A 103 -5.01 11.46 0.82
N ALA A 104 -6.08 11.06 1.52
CA ALA A 104 -6.32 9.66 1.87
C ALA A 104 -7.81 9.39 1.93
N ARG A 105 -8.20 8.14 1.65
CA ARG A 105 -9.58 7.70 1.74
C ARG A 105 -9.65 6.25 2.18
N TRP A 106 -10.68 5.95 2.96
CA TRP A 106 -11.15 4.58 3.13
C TRP A 106 -12.08 4.26 1.95
N LEU A 107 -11.81 3.15 1.27
CA LEU A 107 -12.57 2.75 0.09
C LEU A 107 -13.26 1.41 0.34
N THR A 108 -14.56 1.35 0.05
CA THR A 108 -15.30 0.10 0.02
C THR A 108 -15.03 -0.60 -1.32
N LYS A 109 -15.48 -1.85 -1.45
CA LYS A 109 -15.33 -2.60 -2.70
C LYS A 109 -15.88 -1.83 -3.91
N GLU A 110 -17.04 -1.20 -3.73
CA GLU A 110 -17.71 -0.45 -4.80
C GLU A 110 -16.98 0.83 -5.15
N GLU A 111 -16.15 1.35 -4.25
CA GLU A 111 -15.41 2.59 -4.44
C GLU A 111 -14.00 2.41 -4.99
N LEU A 112 -13.54 1.16 -5.14
CA LEU A 112 -12.16 0.90 -5.58
C LEU A 112 -11.80 1.58 -6.90
N ASP A 113 -12.76 1.69 -7.81
CA ASP A 113 -12.51 2.33 -9.12
C ASP A 113 -12.77 3.83 -9.11
N SER A 114 -13.05 4.43 -7.94
CA SER A 114 -13.35 5.86 -7.83
C SER A 114 -12.11 6.75 -7.81
N VAL A 115 -10.92 6.16 -7.73
CA VAL A 115 -9.65 6.90 -7.69
C VAL A 115 -8.71 6.39 -8.79
N PRO A 116 -7.81 7.27 -9.32
CA PRO A 116 -6.84 6.87 -10.35
C PRO A 116 -5.62 6.20 -9.68
N TRP A 117 -5.57 4.88 -9.72
CA TRP A 117 -4.47 4.12 -9.13
C TRP A 117 -3.20 4.18 -9.97
N LEU A 118 -2.03 4.12 -9.31
CA LEU A 118 -0.77 3.82 -9.97
C LEU A 118 -0.86 2.45 -10.66
N PRO A 119 -0.16 2.25 -11.80
CA PRO A 119 -0.28 1.01 -12.57
C PRO A 119 -0.07 -0.28 -11.78
N ALA A 120 0.96 -0.35 -10.93
CA ALA A 120 1.23 -1.54 -10.14
C ALA A 120 0.12 -1.81 -9.13
N ASP A 121 -0.39 -0.75 -8.47
CA ASP A 121 -1.47 -0.86 -7.49
C ASP A 121 -2.78 -1.26 -8.16
N GLN A 122 -3.01 -0.79 -9.39
CA GLN A 122 -4.18 -1.19 -10.19
C GLN A 122 -4.21 -2.71 -10.38
N LEU A 123 -3.06 -3.33 -10.61
CA LEU A 123 -2.98 -4.79 -10.78
C LEU A 123 -3.37 -5.54 -9.51
N LEU A 124 -3.07 -4.97 -8.35
CA LEU A 124 -3.40 -5.59 -7.07
C LEU A 124 -4.90 -5.67 -6.82
N LEU A 125 -5.68 -4.74 -7.38
CA LEU A 125 -7.13 -4.69 -7.16
C LEU A 125 -7.82 -6.00 -7.51
N ALA A 126 -7.37 -6.70 -8.55
CA ALA A 126 -7.96 -7.97 -8.96
C ALA A 126 -7.81 -9.05 -7.88
N GLN A 127 -6.76 -8.95 -7.05
CA GLN A 127 -6.50 -9.91 -5.97
C GLN A 127 -7.25 -9.55 -4.68
N ILE A 128 -7.55 -8.27 -4.44
CA ILE A 128 -8.21 -7.87 -3.21
C ILE A 128 -9.74 -7.81 -3.32
N ARG A 129 -10.29 -7.56 -4.51
CA ARG A 129 -11.76 -7.47 -4.70
C ARG A 129 -12.52 -8.67 -4.15
N PRO A 130 -12.09 -9.92 -4.42
CA PRO A 130 -12.84 -11.08 -3.91
C PRO A 130 -12.90 -11.18 -2.39
N ALA A 131 -11.95 -10.54 -1.69
CA ALA A 131 -11.88 -10.59 -0.23
C ALA A 131 -12.67 -9.47 0.46
N LEU A 132 -13.09 -8.48 -0.30
CA LEU A 132 -13.83 -7.33 0.25
C LEU A 132 -15.35 -7.55 0.22
#